data_174ad48a27d4b40534ede52eeddafd0a
#
_entry.id   174ad48a27d4b40534ede52eeddafd0a
#
_cell.length_a   1.000
_cell.length_b   1.000
_cell.length_c   1.000
_cell.angle_alpha   90.00
_cell.angle_beta   90.00
_cell.angle_gamma   90.00
#
_symmetry.space_group_name_H-M   'P 1'
#
loop_
_entity.id
_entity.type
_entity.pdbx_description
1 polymer ?
#
loop_
_entity_poly.entity_id
_entity_poly.type
_entity_poly.pdbx_seq_one_letter_code
_entity_poly.pdbx_strand_id
1 'polypeptide(L)'
;MITTYRVDAGQLIVGQALPALAYAAAALPDQPPPAPDLPVWIDLLQPTVSEERLVERLIGAELPSREEQQEIEASSRLYREGDALFLTAPFMYGSETGEPGSAGITFVLTAQTLVTVRHVTPKAFGMFATRAAKNPAMVTTSDGVMLGLFEHVVDRLADILERVGAEMDRRSHAAFKLAKSRETASAKDAALKDALIALGQVGETTARASDTLVGLARILAFIAAEKETAIRKENKPRIKTLARDVRGLQEHAHLLNEKATFLLDAVLGLINIEQTAVIKTFSVVAVALMPPTLIASIYGMNFQFMPELEWGIGYPFALALTQLGQ
;
A
#
# COMPACT_ATOMS: atom_id res chain seq x y z
N MET A 1 -6.19 -17.29 -17.09
CA MET A 1 -5.83 -18.61 -16.49
C MET A 1 -6.88 -18.96 -15.46
N ILE A 2 -7.53 -20.12 -15.60
CA ILE A 2 -8.56 -20.64 -14.69
C ILE A 2 -7.94 -21.64 -13.72
N THR A 3 -8.20 -21.48 -12.43
CA THR A 3 -7.90 -22.49 -11.41
C THR A 3 -9.16 -22.85 -10.66
N THR A 4 -9.46 -24.14 -10.54
CA THR A 4 -10.67 -24.63 -9.89
C THR A 4 -10.33 -25.41 -8.63
N TYR A 5 -11.15 -25.27 -7.61
CA TYR A 5 -10.98 -25.92 -6.33
C TYR A 5 -12.27 -26.66 -5.95
N ARG A 6 -12.18 -27.95 -5.72
CA ARG A 6 -13.27 -28.78 -5.21
C ARG A 6 -12.76 -29.78 -4.18
N VAL A 7 -13.63 -30.20 -3.31
CA VAL A 7 -13.32 -31.28 -2.36
C VAL A 7 -14.00 -32.57 -2.83
N ASP A 8 -13.23 -33.63 -3.01
CA ASP A 8 -13.72 -34.93 -3.35
C ASP A 8 -13.09 -35.96 -2.40
N ALA A 9 -13.92 -36.82 -1.84
CA ALA A 9 -13.51 -37.84 -0.84
C ALA A 9 -12.62 -37.29 0.30
N GLY A 10 -12.85 -36.02 0.72
CA GLY A 10 -12.08 -35.35 1.79
C GLY A 10 -10.72 -34.83 1.36
N GLN A 11 -10.41 -34.84 0.06
CA GLN A 11 -9.19 -34.27 -0.51
C GLN A 11 -9.51 -33.05 -1.39
N LEU A 12 -8.65 -32.03 -1.33
CA LEU A 12 -8.75 -30.87 -2.22
C LEU A 12 -8.19 -31.24 -3.61
N ILE A 13 -9.04 -31.17 -4.62
CA ILE A 13 -8.66 -31.31 -6.01
C ILE A 13 -8.53 -29.92 -6.60
N VAL A 14 -7.32 -29.60 -7.11
CA VAL A 14 -7.01 -28.36 -7.83
C VAL A 14 -6.88 -28.68 -9.31
N GLY A 15 -7.72 -28.04 -10.13
CA GLY A 15 -7.73 -28.22 -11.58
C GLY A 15 -7.37 -26.92 -12.31
N GLN A 16 -6.75 -27.03 -13.49
CA GLN A 16 -6.49 -25.90 -14.38
C GLN A 16 -7.47 -25.80 -15.55
N ALA A 17 -8.55 -26.55 -15.49
CA ALA A 17 -9.63 -26.55 -16.47
C ALA A 17 -10.96 -26.79 -15.75
N LEU A 18 -12.05 -26.32 -16.36
CA LEU A 18 -13.40 -26.60 -15.90
C LEU A 18 -13.88 -27.94 -16.52
N PRO A 19 -13.88 -29.04 -15.76
CA PRO A 19 -14.21 -30.37 -16.32
C PRO A 19 -15.64 -30.44 -16.89
N ALA A 20 -16.57 -29.69 -16.31
CA ALA A 20 -17.99 -29.73 -16.67
C ALA A 20 -18.33 -29.04 -18.01
N LEU A 21 -17.44 -28.21 -18.55
CA LEU A 21 -17.73 -27.43 -19.75
C LEU A 21 -17.41 -28.19 -21.07
N ALA A 22 -16.57 -29.21 -20.98
CA ALA A 22 -16.49 -30.18 -22.06
C ALA A 22 -17.83 -30.92 -22.25
N TYR A 23 -18.57 -31.13 -21.17
CA TYR A 23 -19.92 -31.76 -21.22
C TYR A 23 -21.02 -30.80 -21.67
N ALA A 24 -21.00 -29.52 -21.26
CA ALA A 24 -22.00 -28.54 -21.68
C ALA A 24 -21.87 -28.16 -23.18
N ALA A 25 -20.68 -28.22 -23.74
CA ALA A 25 -20.45 -28.08 -25.19
C ALA A 25 -20.90 -29.30 -26.00
N ALA A 26 -21.03 -30.45 -25.34
CA ALA A 26 -21.46 -31.74 -25.97
C ALA A 26 -22.94 -32.09 -25.68
N ALA A 27 -23.68 -31.28 -24.93
CA ALA A 27 -25.11 -31.50 -24.65
C ALA A 27 -25.92 -31.30 -25.95
N LEU A 28 -26.63 -32.36 -26.35
CA LEU A 28 -27.59 -32.33 -27.45
C LEU A 28 -28.74 -31.34 -27.09
N PRO A 29 -29.36 -30.66 -28.09
CA PRO A 29 -30.29 -29.56 -27.86
C PRO A 29 -31.59 -29.91 -27.10
N ASP A 30 -31.87 -31.17 -26.84
CA ASP A 30 -33.15 -31.63 -26.28
C ASP A 30 -33.08 -32.31 -24.89
N GLN A 31 -31.90 -32.30 -24.20
CA GLN A 31 -31.81 -32.79 -22.83
C GLN A 31 -31.34 -31.66 -21.90
N PRO A 32 -32.06 -31.36 -20.79
CA PRO A 32 -31.52 -30.47 -19.79
C PRO A 32 -30.19 -31.08 -19.30
N PRO A 33 -29.09 -30.29 -19.36
CA PRO A 33 -27.80 -30.81 -18.85
C PRO A 33 -27.97 -31.25 -17.40
N PRO A 34 -27.36 -32.37 -16.97
CA PRO A 34 -27.29 -32.70 -15.58
C PRO A 34 -26.70 -31.50 -14.83
N ALA A 35 -27.24 -31.16 -13.66
CA ALA A 35 -26.75 -30.05 -12.86
C ALA A 35 -25.22 -30.16 -12.76
N PRO A 36 -24.46 -29.18 -13.24
CA PRO A 36 -23.01 -29.31 -13.31
C PRO A 36 -22.47 -29.47 -11.90
N ASP A 37 -21.60 -30.44 -11.69
CA ASP A 37 -20.83 -30.56 -10.44
C ASP A 37 -19.83 -29.39 -10.39
N LEU A 38 -20.32 -28.22 -9.92
CA LEU A 38 -19.59 -26.96 -9.91
C LEU A 38 -18.46 -27.01 -8.90
N PRO A 39 -17.24 -26.57 -9.26
CA PRO A 39 -16.21 -26.33 -8.25
C PRO A 39 -16.68 -25.34 -7.21
N VAL A 40 -16.32 -25.57 -5.96
CA VAL A 40 -16.70 -24.65 -4.86
C VAL A 40 -16.06 -23.27 -5.04
N TRP A 41 -14.86 -23.23 -5.66
CA TRP A 41 -14.16 -21.99 -5.96
C TRP A 41 -13.51 -22.07 -7.36
N ILE A 42 -13.74 -21.03 -8.15
CA ILE A 42 -13.15 -20.78 -9.46
C ILE A 42 -12.35 -19.48 -9.36
N ASP A 43 -11.04 -19.57 -9.55
CA ASP A 43 -10.15 -18.40 -9.52
C ASP A 43 -9.68 -18.04 -10.93
N LEU A 44 -10.09 -16.87 -11.39
CA LEU A 44 -9.74 -16.30 -12.70
C LEU A 44 -8.61 -15.28 -12.51
N LEU A 45 -7.39 -15.67 -12.84
CA LEU A 45 -6.22 -14.79 -12.86
C LEU A 45 -5.92 -14.35 -14.29
N GLN A 46 -6.06 -13.06 -14.56
CA GLN A 46 -5.87 -12.47 -15.89
C GLN A 46 -6.60 -13.31 -16.96
N PRO A 47 -7.93 -13.45 -16.84
CA PRO A 47 -8.69 -14.30 -17.74
C PRO A 47 -8.64 -13.78 -19.17
N THR A 48 -8.75 -14.70 -20.12
CA THR A 48 -9.04 -14.39 -21.51
C THR A 48 -10.54 -14.25 -21.71
N VAL A 49 -10.98 -13.53 -22.75
CA VAL A 49 -12.41 -13.38 -23.10
C VAL A 49 -13.13 -14.73 -23.23
N SER A 50 -12.43 -15.76 -23.71
CA SER A 50 -12.98 -17.10 -23.81
C SER A 50 -13.19 -17.76 -22.46
N GLU A 51 -12.28 -17.53 -21.51
CA GLU A 51 -12.39 -18.02 -20.12
C GLU A 51 -13.52 -17.31 -19.37
N GLU A 52 -13.67 -16.00 -19.54
CA GLU A 52 -14.77 -15.22 -18.96
C GLU A 52 -16.12 -15.72 -19.44
N ARG A 53 -16.35 -15.76 -20.77
CA ARG A 53 -17.60 -16.29 -21.36
C ARG A 53 -17.94 -17.71 -20.94
N LEU A 54 -16.92 -18.49 -20.65
CA LEU A 54 -17.09 -19.86 -20.20
C LEU A 54 -17.66 -19.89 -18.78
N VAL A 55 -17.13 -19.07 -17.88
CA VAL A 55 -17.60 -18.95 -16.49
C VAL A 55 -18.95 -18.25 -16.44
N GLU A 56 -19.20 -17.19 -17.23
CA GLU A 56 -20.48 -16.50 -17.33
C GLU A 56 -21.62 -17.47 -17.67
N ARG A 57 -21.41 -18.33 -18.67
CA ARG A 57 -22.39 -19.38 -19.02
C ARG A 57 -22.65 -20.36 -17.88
N LEU A 58 -21.64 -20.58 -17.04
CA LEU A 58 -21.68 -21.52 -15.95
C LEU A 58 -22.43 -20.97 -14.73
N ILE A 59 -22.25 -19.69 -14.44
CA ILE A 59 -22.94 -19.01 -13.31
C ILE A 59 -24.24 -18.34 -13.72
N GLY A 60 -24.50 -18.18 -15.04
CA GLY A 60 -25.71 -17.52 -15.57
C GLY A 60 -25.73 -16.00 -15.38
N ALA A 61 -24.56 -15.36 -15.23
CA ALA A 61 -24.45 -13.92 -15.03
C ALA A 61 -23.16 -13.41 -15.72
N GLU A 62 -23.18 -12.16 -16.20
CA GLU A 62 -22.00 -11.52 -16.81
C GLU A 62 -20.96 -11.16 -15.74
N LEU A 63 -19.66 -11.35 -16.07
CA LEU A 63 -18.59 -10.93 -15.20
C LEU A 63 -18.24 -9.46 -15.47
N PRO A 64 -17.97 -8.65 -14.42
CA PRO A 64 -17.60 -7.26 -14.63
C PRO A 64 -16.27 -7.16 -15.37
N SER A 65 -16.25 -6.28 -16.37
CA SER A 65 -15.06 -5.94 -17.14
C SER A 65 -13.96 -5.35 -16.26
N ARG A 66 -12.75 -5.26 -16.80
CA ARG A 66 -11.63 -4.64 -16.07
C ARG A 66 -11.88 -3.17 -15.77
N GLU A 67 -12.57 -2.46 -16.64
CA GLU A 67 -12.97 -1.06 -16.50
C GLU A 67 -13.99 -0.91 -15.37
N GLU A 68 -15.02 -1.74 -15.33
CA GLU A 68 -16.04 -1.75 -14.27
C GLU A 68 -15.45 -2.09 -12.89
N GLN A 69 -14.44 -2.97 -12.83
CA GLN A 69 -13.73 -3.24 -11.58
C GLN A 69 -12.99 -2.01 -11.02
N GLN A 70 -12.69 -1.00 -11.86
CA GLN A 70 -12.00 0.22 -11.47
C GLN A 70 -12.95 1.38 -11.14
N GLU A 71 -14.25 1.25 -11.43
CA GLU A 71 -15.23 2.25 -11.08
C GLU A 71 -15.24 2.56 -9.59
N ILE A 72 -15.50 3.82 -9.24
CA ILE A 72 -15.42 4.29 -7.85
C ILE A 72 -16.77 4.15 -7.15
N GLU A 73 -17.86 4.15 -7.89
CA GLU A 73 -19.22 4.12 -7.37
C GLU A 73 -19.52 2.81 -6.63
N ALA A 74 -20.08 2.92 -5.44
CA ALA A 74 -20.41 1.75 -4.62
C ALA A 74 -21.49 0.87 -5.26
N SER A 75 -22.44 1.46 -6.00
CA SER A 75 -23.52 0.76 -6.70
C SER A 75 -23.01 -0.13 -7.85
N SER A 76 -21.91 0.27 -8.51
CA SER A 76 -21.27 -0.51 -9.57
C SER A 76 -20.38 -1.63 -9.01
N ARG A 77 -20.00 -1.53 -7.74
CA ARG A 77 -19.08 -2.49 -7.09
C ARG A 77 -19.77 -3.54 -6.24
N LEU A 78 -20.91 -3.20 -5.66
CA LEU A 78 -21.62 -4.05 -4.69
C LEU A 78 -23.08 -4.13 -5.10
N TYR A 79 -23.45 -5.19 -5.77
CA TYR A 79 -24.80 -5.38 -6.27
C TYR A 79 -25.19 -6.86 -6.29
N ARG A 80 -26.47 -7.10 -6.46
CA ARG A 80 -27.05 -8.42 -6.66
C ARG A 80 -27.66 -8.50 -8.05
N GLU A 81 -27.38 -9.57 -8.76
CA GLU A 81 -28.01 -9.89 -10.02
C GLU A 81 -28.48 -11.36 -9.95
N GLY A 82 -29.78 -11.55 -10.03
CA GLY A 82 -30.40 -12.86 -9.81
C GLY A 82 -30.05 -13.43 -8.42
N ASP A 83 -29.44 -14.62 -8.41
CA ASP A 83 -28.99 -15.30 -7.20
C ASP A 83 -27.52 -15.06 -6.87
N ALA A 84 -26.80 -14.29 -7.70
CA ALA A 84 -25.40 -13.99 -7.52
C ALA A 84 -25.17 -12.63 -6.83
N LEU A 85 -24.22 -12.57 -5.91
CA LEU A 85 -23.73 -11.33 -5.30
C LEU A 85 -22.41 -10.96 -5.95
N PHE A 86 -22.31 -9.74 -6.47
CA PHE A 86 -21.12 -9.14 -7.06
C PHE A 86 -20.48 -8.20 -6.05
N LEU A 87 -19.25 -8.50 -5.68
CA LEU A 87 -18.54 -7.84 -4.59
C LEU A 87 -17.14 -7.45 -5.07
N THR A 88 -16.98 -6.20 -5.49
CA THR A 88 -15.70 -5.67 -5.98
C THR A 88 -15.08 -4.73 -4.96
N ALA A 89 -13.81 -4.94 -4.63
CA ALA A 89 -13.04 -4.05 -3.77
C ALA A 89 -11.58 -3.97 -4.21
N PRO A 90 -10.86 -2.90 -3.82
CA PRO A 90 -9.43 -2.81 -4.04
C PRO A 90 -8.68 -3.74 -3.08
N PHE A 91 -7.71 -4.49 -3.60
CA PHE A 91 -6.83 -5.36 -2.82
C PHE A 91 -5.38 -4.98 -3.03
N MET A 92 -4.65 -4.89 -1.94
CA MET A 92 -3.23 -4.60 -1.93
C MET A 92 -2.41 -5.79 -2.43
N TYR A 93 -1.39 -5.51 -3.24
CA TYR A 93 -0.39 -6.48 -3.72
C TYR A 93 1.01 -5.84 -3.72
N GLY A 94 2.07 -6.62 -3.96
CA GLY A 94 3.44 -6.11 -4.13
C GLY A 94 4.13 -5.61 -2.85
N SER A 95 3.56 -5.83 -1.66
CA SER A 95 4.16 -5.37 -0.39
C SER A 95 5.51 -6.02 -0.05
N GLU A 96 5.85 -7.14 -0.69
CA GLU A 96 7.12 -7.84 -0.51
C GLU A 96 8.22 -7.34 -1.45
N THR A 97 7.86 -6.79 -2.59
CA THR A 97 8.79 -6.27 -3.61
C THR A 97 9.18 -4.82 -3.36
N GLY A 98 8.56 -4.17 -2.36
CA GLY A 98 8.78 -2.75 -2.06
C GLY A 98 7.97 -1.80 -2.95
N GLU A 99 7.14 -2.33 -3.85
CA GLU A 99 6.26 -1.57 -4.74
C GLU A 99 4.78 -1.92 -4.44
N PRO A 100 4.21 -1.40 -3.36
CA PRO A 100 2.83 -1.68 -3.00
C PRO A 100 1.87 -1.08 -4.02
N GLY A 101 1.02 -1.93 -4.61
CA GLY A 101 -0.06 -1.52 -5.49
C GLY A 101 -1.43 -1.90 -4.93
N SER A 102 -2.48 -1.37 -5.55
CA SER A 102 -3.87 -1.74 -5.28
C SER A 102 -4.61 -1.97 -6.59
N ALA A 103 -5.41 -3.03 -6.66
CA ALA A 103 -6.23 -3.35 -7.84
C ALA A 103 -7.56 -3.94 -7.41
N GLY A 104 -8.60 -3.68 -8.23
CA GLY A 104 -9.92 -4.28 -8.05
C GLY A 104 -9.88 -5.80 -8.18
N ILE A 105 -10.52 -6.48 -7.25
CA ILE A 105 -10.82 -7.91 -7.32
C ILE A 105 -12.31 -8.08 -7.12
N THR A 106 -12.94 -8.83 -8.01
CA THR A 106 -14.36 -9.14 -7.92
C THR A 106 -14.56 -10.54 -7.37
N PHE A 107 -15.46 -10.66 -6.44
CA PHE A 107 -15.99 -11.92 -5.90
C PHE A 107 -17.43 -12.05 -6.36
N VAL A 108 -17.74 -13.08 -7.13
CA VAL A 108 -19.12 -13.43 -7.51
C VAL A 108 -19.51 -14.64 -6.68
N LEU A 109 -20.41 -14.40 -5.73
CA LEU A 109 -20.85 -15.42 -4.78
C LEU A 109 -22.23 -15.93 -5.18
N THR A 110 -22.32 -17.24 -5.45
CA THR A 110 -23.56 -17.98 -5.61
C THR A 110 -23.73 -19.00 -4.48
N ALA A 111 -24.88 -19.64 -4.39
CA ALA A 111 -25.11 -20.69 -3.38
C ALA A 111 -24.15 -21.90 -3.50
N GLN A 112 -23.65 -22.17 -4.70
CA GLN A 112 -22.84 -23.35 -5.01
C GLN A 112 -21.37 -23.05 -5.20
N THR A 113 -21.03 -21.93 -5.85
CA THR A 113 -19.66 -21.60 -6.23
C THR A 113 -19.31 -20.16 -5.92
N LEU A 114 -18.05 -19.93 -5.58
CA LEU A 114 -17.42 -18.61 -5.56
C LEU A 114 -16.59 -18.46 -6.82
N VAL A 115 -16.75 -17.35 -7.55
CA VAL A 115 -15.84 -16.96 -8.63
C VAL A 115 -15.03 -15.75 -8.17
N THR A 116 -13.71 -15.80 -8.32
CA THR A 116 -12.84 -14.64 -8.10
C THR A 116 -12.23 -14.21 -9.41
N VAL A 117 -12.40 -12.91 -9.78
CA VAL A 117 -11.80 -12.30 -10.97
C VAL A 117 -10.75 -11.31 -10.55
N ARG A 118 -9.50 -11.56 -10.94
CA ARG A 118 -8.36 -10.74 -10.54
C ARG A 118 -7.30 -10.63 -11.64
N HIS A 119 -6.64 -9.48 -11.70
CA HIS A 119 -5.56 -9.21 -12.64
C HIS A 119 -4.19 -9.12 -11.94
N VAL A 120 -4.18 -9.26 -10.62
CA VAL A 120 -2.99 -9.21 -9.75
C VAL A 120 -2.94 -10.43 -8.84
N THR A 121 -1.80 -10.61 -8.17
CA THR A 121 -1.54 -11.77 -7.31
C THR A 121 -1.30 -11.35 -5.86
N PRO A 122 -2.35 -10.97 -5.10
CA PRO A 122 -2.18 -10.73 -3.67
C PRO A 122 -1.71 -12.00 -2.97
N LYS A 123 -0.71 -11.88 -2.10
CA LYS A 123 -0.08 -13.03 -1.43
C LYS A 123 -1.07 -13.85 -0.58
N ALA A 124 -2.09 -13.19 -0.03
CA ALA A 124 -3.13 -13.83 0.77
C ALA A 124 -3.86 -14.96 0.02
N PHE A 125 -4.08 -14.82 -1.31
CA PHE A 125 -4.71 -15.86 -2.13
C PHE A 125 -3.87 -17.13 -2.20
N GLY A 126 -2.56 -17.00 -2.45
CA GLY A 126 -1.64 -18.12 -2.46
C GLY A 126 -1.48 -18.78 -1.09
N MET A 127 -1.48 -17.97 -0.02
CA MET A 127 -1.44 -18.47 1.36
C MET A 127 -2.72 -19.26 1.69
N PHE A 128 -3.89 -18.74 1.34
CA PHE A 128 -5.16 -19.45 1.52
C PHE A 128 -5.16 -20.77 0.74
N ALA A 129 -4.81 -20.78 -0.55
CA ALA A 129 -4.75 -21.99 -1.37
C ALA A 129 -3.80 -23.05 -0.78
N THR A 130 -2.62 -22.61 -0.29
CA THR A 130 -1.65 -23.51 0.37
C THR A 130 -2.21 -24.11 1.68
N ARG A 131 -2.94 -23.32 2.46
CA ARG A 131 -3.56 -23.79 3.71
C ARG A 131 -4.74 -24.69 3.43
N ALA A 132 -5.55 -24.39 2.43
CA ALA A 132 -6.67 -25.20 1.98
C ALA A 132 -6.21 -26.60 1.48
N ALA A 133 -5.05 -26.68 0.82
CA ALA A 133 -4.46 -27.97 0.44
C ALA A 133 -4.13 -28.87 1.64
N LYS A 134 -3.79 -28.27 2.78
CA LYS A 134 -3.53 -29.01 4.04
C LYS A 134 -4.80 -29.25 4.85
N ASN A 135 -5.83 -28.42 4.67
CA ASN A 135 -7.11 -28.52 5.37
C ASN A 135 -8.27 -28.33 4.38
N PRO A 136 -8.68 -29.38 3.66
CA PRO A 136 -9.73 -29.30 2.65
C PRO A 136 -11.09 -28.82 3.19
N ALA A 137 -11.33 -28.97 4.49
CA ALA A 137 -12.56 -28.48 5.13
C ALA A 137 -12.79 -26.96 4.98
N MET A 138 -11.74 -26.20 4.64
CA MET A 138 -11.83 -24.77 4.34
C MET A 138 -12.52 -24.46 3.00
N VAL A 139 -12.64 -25.45 2.09
CA VAL A 139 -13.16 -25.29 0.72
C VAL A 139 -14.40 -26.18 0.54
N THR A 140 -15.29 -26.20 1.52
CA THR A 140 -16.53 -27.00 1.45
C THR A 140 -17.73 -26.20 0.97
N THR A 141 -17.69 -24.87 1.09
CA THR A 141 -18.81 -23.97 0.76
C THR A 141 -18.29 -22.69 0.13
N SER A 142 -19.04 -22.14 -0.83
CA SER A 142 -18.67 -20.92 -1.55
C SER A 142 -18.47 -19.73 -0.62
N ASP A 143 -19.39 -19.51 0.32
CA ASP A 143 -19.32 -18.45 1.32
C ASP A 143 -18.19 -18.69 2.35
N GLY A 144 -17.93 -19.95 2.70
CA GLY A 144 -16.82 -20.35 3.56
C GLY A 144 -15.46 -20.03 2.94
N VAL A 145 -15.29 -20.26 1.64
CA VAL A 145 -14.08 -19.89 0.87
C VAL A 145 -13.90 -18.39 0.84
N MET A 146 -14.97 -17.64 0.52
CA MET A 146 -14.91 -16.19 0.47
C MET A 146 -14.47 -15.59 1.81
N LEU A 147 -15.10 -16.01 2.89
CA LEU A 147 -14.74 -15.53 4.23
C LEU A 147 -13.31 -15.96 4.61
N GLY A 148 -12.91 -17.18 4.27
CA GLY A 148 -11.55 -17.64 4.49
C GLY A 148 -10.50 -16.83 3.72
N LEU A 149 -10.79 -16.42 2.49
CA LEU A 149 -9.94 -15.48 1.72
C LEU A 149 -9.86 -14.13 2.42
N PHE A 150 -10.99 -13.56 2.86
CA PHE A 150 -11.00 -12.28 3.57
C PHE A 150 -10.25 -12.33 4.89
N GLU A 151 -10.40 -13.42 5.68
CA GLU A 151 -9.63 -13.64 6.90
C GLU A 151 -8.12 -13.62 6.63
N HIS A 152 -7.64 -14.32 5.59
CA HIS A 152 -6.23 -14.33 5.23
C HIS A 152 -5.73 -12.97 4.71
N VAL A 153 -6.60 -12.20 4.03
CA VAL A 153 -6.27 -10.82 3.64
C VAL A 153 -6.14 -9.93 4.86
N VAL A 154 -7.07 -10.02 5.82
CA VAL A 154 -7.05 -9.24 7.07
C VAL A 154 -5.82 -9.58 7.91
N ASP A 155 -5.52 -10.87 8.11
CA ASP A 155 -4.31 -11.33 8.81
C ASP A 155 -3.05 -10.76 8.14
N ARG A 156 -3.00 -10.81 6.81
CA ARG A 156 -1.85 -10.28 6.06
C ARG A 156 -1.70 -8.77 6.18
N LEU A 157 -2.82 -8.03 6.18
CA LEU A 157 -2.81 -6.58 6.37
C LEU A 157 -2.37 -6.22 7.80
N ALA A 158 -2.77 -6.98 8.81
CA ALA A 158 -2.29 -6.82 10.17
C ALA A 158 -0.77 -6.95 10.26
N ASP A 159 -0.20 -8.02 9.69
CA ASP A 159 1.26 -8.22 9.62
C ASP A 159 1.99 -7.07 8.90
N ILE A 160 1.38 -6.52 7.84
CA ILE A 160 1.95 -5.40 7.09
C ILE A 160 1.95 -4.14 7.95
N LEU A 161 0.82 -3.80 8.59
CA LEU A 161 0.69 -2.61 9.42
C LEU A 161 1.59 -2.67 10.66
N GLU A 162 1.74 -3.82 11.30
CA GLU A 162 2.69 -4.01 12.41
C GLU A 162 4.14 -3.76 11.95
N ARG A 163 4.54 -4.32 10.82
CA ARG A 163 5.88 -4.14 10.25
C ARG A 163 6.14 -2.68 9.87
N VAL A 164 5.14 -2.03 9.27
CA VAL A 164 5.16 -0.60 8.92
C VAL A 164 5.32 0.26 10.17
N GLY A 165 4.55 -0.01 11.22
CA GLY A 165 4.65 0.69 12.50
C GLY A 165 6.05 0.57 13.13
N ALA A 166 6.60 -0.65 13.16
CA ALA A 166 7.95 -0.89 13.67
C ALA A 166 9.04 -0.19 12.84
N GLU A 167 8.91 -0.15 11.51
CA GLU A 167 9.84 0.59 10.63
C GLU A 167 9.77 2.09 10.89
N MET A 168 8.57 2.64 11.01
CA MET A 168 8.32 4.05 11.33
C MET A 168 8.99 4.45 12.65
N ASP A 169 8.89 3.61 13.69
CA ASP A 169 9.54 3.84 14.98
C ASP A 169 11.06 3.84 14.84
N ARG A 170 11.63 2.87 14.14
CA ARG A 170 13.08 2.80 13.89
C ARG A 170 13.59 4.05 13.19
N ARG A 171 12.90 4.50 12.11
CA ARG A 171 13.29 5.69 11.34
C ARG A 171 13.16 6.97 12.15
N SER A 172 12.09 7.09 12.93
CA SER A 172 11.89 8.20 13.84
C SER A 172 13.02 8.32 14.86
N HIS A 173 13.33 7.22 15.55
CA HIS A 173 14.43 7.19 16.52
C HIS A 173 15.78 7.53 15.89
N ALA A 174 16.07 7.01 14.70
CA ALA A 174 17.31 7.30 13.97
C ALA A 174 17.40 8.80 13.60
N ALA A 175 16.34 9.40 13.07
CA ALA A 175 16.29 10.81 12.69
C ALA A 175 16.52 11.75 13.88
N PHE A 176 15.82 11.51 15.00
CA PHE A 176 15.99 12.34 16.21
C PHE A 176 17.34 12.13 16.90
N LYS A 177 17.90 10.94 16.87
CA LYS A 177 19.26 10.67 17.37
C LYS A 177 20.29 11.42 16.54
N LEU A 178 20.16 11.40 15.23
CA LEU A 178 21.06 12.08 14.30
C LEU A 178 21.04 13.59 14.48
N ALA A 179 19.86 14.19 14.69
CA ALA A 179 19.73 15.62 14.95
C ALA A 179 20.55 16.09 16.19
N LYS A 180 20.73 15.19 17.18
CA LYS A 180 21.53 15.44 18.39
C LYS A 180 23.00 15.05 18.26
N SER A 181 23.40 14.41 17.15
CA SER A 181 24.78 13.93 16.95
C SER A 181 25.72 15.08 16.60
N ARG A 182 27.03 14.84 16.75
CA ARG A 182 28.11 15.74 16.31
C ARG A 182 28.61 15.46 14.90
N GLU A 183 27.84 14.74 14.10
CA GLU A 183 28.18 14.45 12.72
C GLU A 183 28.21 15.71 11.84
N THR A 184 28.86 15.60 10.66
CA THR A 184 28.94 16.69 9.71
C THR A 184 27.55 17.06 9.16
N ALA A 185 27.33 18.32 8.83
CA ALA A 185 26.06 18.79 8.26
C ALA A 185 25.66 18.01 7.00
N SER A 186 26.61 17.64 6.14
CA SER A 186 26.36 16.86 4.92
C SER A 186 25.88 15.43 5.22
N ALA A 187 26.46 14.76 6.24
CA ALA A 187 26.05 13.42 6.64
C ALA A 187 24.63 13.44 7.26
N LYS A 188 24.34 14.44 8.07
CA LYS A 188 23.00 14.65 8.65
C LYS A 188 21.94 14.91 7.57
N ASP A 189 22.22 15.77 6.59
CA ASP A 189 21.30 16.09 5.49
C ASP A 189 20.97 14.83 4.67
N ALA A 190 21.99 14.05 4.28
CA ALA A 190 21.78 12.80 3.57
C ALA A 190 20.89 11.81 4.35
N ALA A 191 21.18 11.59 5.61
CA ALA A 191 20.41 10.63 6.43
C ALA A 191 18.99 11.11 6.76
N LEU A 192 18.76 12.43 6.90
CA LEU A 192 17.42 12.99 7.05
C LEU A 192 16.60 12.85 5.76
N LYS A 193 17.22 13.02 4.58
CA LYS A 193 16.57 12.76 3.28
C LYS A 193 16.21 11.29 3.11
N ASP A 194 17.09 10.36 3.48
CA ASP A 194 16.80 8.93 3.46
C ASP A 194 15.64 8.58 4.40
N ALA A 195 15.58 9.19 5.58
CA ALA A 195 14.46 9.02 6.51
C ALA A 195 13.15 9.55 5.91
N LEU A 196 13.19 10.69 5.22
CA LEU A 196 12.01 11.29 4.54
C LEU A 196 11.46 10.34 3.46
N ILE A 197 12.33 9.80 2.61
CA ILE A 197 11.95 8.85 1.55
C ILE A 197 11.32 7.60 2.17
N ALA A 198 11.97 7.02 3.19
CA ALA A 198 11.46 5.83 3.86
C ALA A 198 10.11 6.06 4.55
N LEU A 199 9.89 7.22 5.18
CA LEU A 199 8.60 7.60 5.77
C LEU A 199 7.52 7.77 4.70
N GLY A 200 7.86 8.31 3.53
CA GLY A 200 6.96 8.40 2.38
C GLY A 200 6.50 7.03 1.89
N GLN A 201 7.41 6.06 1.74
CA GLN A 201 7.09 4.68 1.36
C GLN A 201 6.20 3.97 2.39
N VAL A 202 6.45 4.21 3.67
CA VAL A 202 5.62 3.72 4.78
C VAL A 202 4.20 4.30 4.69
N GLY A 203 4.07 5.60 4.44
CA GLY A 203 2.78 6.27 4.23
C GLY A 203 2.01 5.67 3.05
N GLU A 204 2.66 5.45 1.92
CA GLU A 204 2.04 4.82 0.74
C GLU A 204 1.55 3.40 1.04
N THR A 205 2.39 2.59 1.70
CA THR A 205 2.02 1.22 2.09
C THR A 205 0.79 1.22 3.01
N THR A 206 0.75 2.13 3.97
CA THR A 206 -0.38 2.29 4.90
C THR A 206 -1.65 2.70 4.16
N ALA A 207 -1.55 3.63 3.20
CA ALA A 207 -2.69 4.07 2.39
C ALA A 207 -3.28 2.91 1.57
N ARG A 208 -2.44 2.09 0.88
CA ARG A 208 -2.90 0.92 0.12
C ARG A 208 -3.56 -0.15 1.01
N ALA A 209 -3.01 -0.37 2.21
CA ALA A 209 -3.63 -1.26 3.19
C ALA A 209 -5.00 -0.73 3.65
N SER A 210 -5.11 0.57 3.91
CA SER A 210 -6.35 1.25 4.29
C SER A 210 -7.42 1.13 3.21
N ASP A 211 -7.06 1.32 1.92
CA ASP A 211 -7.99 1.16 0.80
C ASP A 211 -8.62 -0.23 0.78
N THR A 212 -7.81 -1.29 0.99
CA THR A 212 -8.29 -2.66 1.06
C THR A 212 -9.23 -2.88 2.25
N LEU A 213 -8.87 -2.35 3.44
CA LEU A 213 -9.70 -2.45 4.64
C LEU A 213 -11.05 -1.74 4.47
N VAL A 214 -11.06 -0.56 3.83
CA VAL A 214 -12.30 0.19 3.51
C VAL A 214 -13.15 -0.61 2.54
N GLY A 215 -12.56 -1.20 1.50
CA GLY A 215 -13.25 -2.06 0.55
C GLY A 215 -13.89 -3.29 1.24
N LEU A 216 -13.14 -4.00 2.07
CA LEU A 216 -13.65 -5.14 2.84
C LEU A 216 -14.76 -4.75 3.81
N ALA A 217 -14.63 -3.60 4.50
CA ALA A 217 -15.68 -3.12 5.40
C ALA A 217 -17.00 -2.87 4.65
N ARG A 218 -16.94 -2.30 3.44
CA ARG A 218 -18.11 -2.09 2.58
C ARG A 218 -18.73 -3.41 2.13
N ILE A 219 -17.92 -4.38 1.69
CA ILE A 219 -18.39 -5.72 1.32
C ILE A 219 -19.10 -6.37 2.51
N LEU A 220 -18.47 -6.37 3.68
CA LEU A 220 -19.05 -7.01 4.88
C LEU A 220 -20.35 -6.34 5.34
N ALA A 221 -20.42 -5.00 5.24
CA ALA A 221 -21.64 -4.24 5.52
C ALA A 221 -22.76 -4.55 4.52
N PHE A 222 -22.44 -4.64 3.22
CA PHE A 222 -23.38 -5.00 2.16
C PHE A 222 -23.95 -6.40 2.40
N ILE A 223 -23.09 -7.40 2.60
CA ILE A 223 -23.49 -8.78 2.87
C ILE A 223 -24.36 -8.87 4.14
N ALA A 224 -24.03 -8.10 5.18
CA ALA A 224 -24.80 -8.10 6.43
C ALA A 224 -26.20 -7.47 6.28
N ALA A 225 -26.38 -6.54 5.33
CA ALA A 225 -27.65 -5.87 5.04
C ALA A 225 -28.58 -6.71 4.16
N GLU A 226 -28.01 -7.59 3.31
CA GLU A 226 -28.79 -8.42 2.41
C GLU A 226 -29.56 -9.51 3.16
N LYS A 227 -30.88 -9.59 2.90
CA LYS A 227 -31.77 -10.56 3.56
C LYS A 227 -31.71 -11.96 2.93
N GLU A 228 -31.60 -12.01 1.61
CA GLU A 228 -31.52 -13.22 0.80
C GLU A 228 -30.10 -13.40 0.29
N THR A 229 -29.21 -13.95 1.12
CA THR A 229 -27.83 -14.16 0.77
C THR A 229 -27.51 -15.62 0.56
N ALA A 230 -26.55 -15.91 -0.30
CA ALA A 230 -25.89 -17.22 -0.39
C ALA A 230 -25.10 -17.56 0.89
N ILE A 231 -25.09 -16.66 1.88
CA ILE A 231 -24.39 -16.83 3.16
C ILE A 231 -25.16 -17.74 4.09
N ARG A 232 -24.53 -18.82 4.50
CA ARG A 232 -25.08 -19.79 5.44
C ARG A 232 -25.19 -19.21 6.85
N LYS A 233 -26.20 -19.65 7.59
CA LYS A 233 -26.43 -19.18 8.97
C LYS A 233 -25.24 -19.40 9.90
N GLU A 234 -24.51 -20.49 9.72
CA GLU A 234 -23.29 -20.84 10.45
C GLU A 234 -22.12 -19.87 10.24
N ASN A 235 -22.05 -19.18 9.08
CA ASN A 235 -21.01 -18.23 8.74
C ASN A 235 -21.32 -16.78 9.19
N LYS A 236 -22.57 -16.47 9.62
CA LYS A 236 -22.93 -15.13 10.11
C LYS A 236 -22.09 -14.64 11.30
N PRO A 237 -21.73 -15.48 12.30
CA PRO A 237 -20.82 -15.03 13.37
C PRO A 237 -19.43 -14.66 12.86
N ARG A 238 -18.90 -15.37 11.86
CA ARG A 238 -17.59 -15.07 11.24
C ARG A 238 -17.59 -13.67 10.60
N ILE A 239 -18.67 -13.31 9.88
CA ILE A 239 -18.84 -11.97 9.29
C ILE A 239 -18.76 -10.89 10.37
N LYS A 240 -19.44 -11.07 11.51
CA LYS A 240 -19.41 -10.10 12.61
C LYS A 240 -18.01 -9.94 13.22
N THR A 241 -17.31 -11.06 13.41
CA THR A 241 -15.93 -11.03 13.92
C THR A 241 -15.02 -10.32 12.94
N LEU A 242 -15.06 -10.71 11.66
CA LEU A 242 -14.25 -10.13 10.61
C LEU A 242 -14.51 -8.61 10.44
N ALA A 243 -15.78 -8.18 10.50
CA ALA A 243 -16.15 -6.77 10.44
C ALA A 243 -15.57 -5.95 11.61
N ARG A 244 -15.49 -6.54 12.82
CA ARG A 244 -14.86 -5.92 13.99
C ARG A 244 -13.34 -5.82 13.81
N ASP A 245 -12.71 -6.89 13.32
CA ASP A 245 -11.26 -6.93 13.11
C ASP A 245 -10.83 -5.95 12.01
N VAL A 246 -11.59 -5.88 10.90
CA VAL A 246 -11.38 -4.88 9.84
C VAL A 246 -11.49 -3.46 10.39
N ARG A 247 -12.48 -3.17 11.24
CA ARG A 247 -12.62 -1.84 11.85
C ARG A 247 -11.44 -1.50 12.76
N GLY A 248 -10.99 -2.44 13.59
CA GLY A 248 -9.81 -2.24 14.45
C GLY A 248 -8.56 -1.96 13.65
N LEU A 249 -8.36 -2.67 12.53
CA LEU A 249 -7.23 -2.40 11.62
C LEU A 249 -7.37 -1.08 10.86
N GLN A 250 -8.59 -0.64 10.51
CA GLN A 250 -8.81 0.69 9.93
C GLN A 250 -8.39 1.80 10.89
N GLU A 251 -8.79 1.70 12.16
CA GLU A 251 -8.39 2.65 13.20
C GLU A 251 -6.87 2.66 13.39
N HIS A 252 -6.25 1.48 13.40
CA HIS A 252 -4.79 1.37 13.49
C HIS A 252 -4.08 1.97 12.27
N ALA A 253 -4.54 1.70 11.05
CA ALA A 253 -3.99 2.27 9.83
C ALA A 253 -4.12 3.81 9.80
N HIS A 254 -5.24 4.34 10.30
CA HIS A 254 -5.43 5.79 10.44
C HIS A 254 -4.41 6.42 11.38
N LEU A 255 -4.21 5.83 12.57
CA LEU A 255 -3.19 6.27 13.53
C LEU A 255 -1.77 6.22 12.94
N LEU A 256 -1.45 5.18 12.17
CA LEU A 256 -0.15 5.09 11.48
C LEU A 256 0.02 6.19 10.44
N ASN A 257 -1.04 6.52 9.70
CA ASN A 257 -1.00 7.58 8.69
C ASN A 257 -0.82 8.97 9.31
N GLU A 258 -1.53 9.25 10.40
CA GLU A 258 -1.32 10.50 11.19
C GLU A 258 0.11 10.59 11.73
N LYS A 259 0.64 9.48 12.26
CA LYS A 259 2.01 9.41 12.75
C LYS A 259 3.02 9.61 11.62
N ALA A 260 2.79 9.05 10.42
CA ALA A 260 3.64 9.26 9.25
C ALA A 260 3.70 10.74 8.88
N THR A 261 2.55 11.41 8.80
CA THR A 261 2.45 12.85 8.51
C THR A 261 3.20 13.68 9.54
N PHE A 262 2.97 13.42 10.83
CA PHE A 262 3.70 14.10 11.90
C PHE A 262 5.22 13.92 11.81
N LEU A 263 5.68 12.70 11.52
CA LEU A 263 7.12 12.42 11.39
C LEU A 263 7.73 13.07 10.15
N LEU A 264 7.00 13.11 9.03
CA LEU A 264 7.43 13.84 7.82
C LEU A 264 7.63 15.33 8.12
N ASP A 265 6.68 15.96 8.80
CA ASP A 265 6.76 17.37 9.20
C ASP A 265 7.92 17.61 10.17
N ALA A 266 8.13 16.72 11.13
CA ALA A 266 9.22 16.80 12.08
C ALA A 266 10.59 16.68 11.39
N VAL A 267 10.76 15.75 10.44
CA VAL A 267 12.01 15.57 9.67
C VAL A 267 12.27 16.78 8.80
N LEU A 268 11.25 17.33 8.11
CA LEU A 268 11.36 18.57 7.35
C LEU A 268 11.79 19.75 8.23
N GLY A 269 11.24 19.84 9.45
CA GLY A 269 11.66 20.82 10.46
C GLY A 269 13.13 20.68 10.84
N LEU A 270 13.63 19.45 11.01
CA LEU A 270 15.04 19.19 11.30
C LEU A 270 15.95 19.60 10.13
N ILE A 271 15.55 19.31 8.90
CA ILE A 271 16.29 19.74 7.69
C ILE A 271 16.39 21.28 7.63
N ASN A 272 15.28 21.98 7.90
CA ASN A 272 15.27 23.45 7.90
C ASN A 272 16.18 24.04 8.99
N ILE A 273 16.23 23.41 10.19
CA ILE A 273 17.14 23.83 11.28
C ILE A 273 18.60 23.67 10.85
N GLU A 274 18.98 22.52 10.26
CA GLU A 274 20.35 22.29 9.78
C GLU A 274 20.74 23.27 8.65
N GLN A 275 19.85 23.54 7.70
CA GLN A 275 20.09 24.54 6.64
C GLN A 275 20.29 25.95 7.22
N THR A 276 19.47 26.33 8.18
CA THR A 276 19.58 27.63 8.86
C THR A 276 20.92 27.75 9.60
N ALA A 277 21.38 26.68 10.25
CA ALA A 277 22.67 26.66 10.94
C ALA A 277 23.84 26.85 9.97
N VAL A 278 23.80 26.23 8.78
CA VAL A 278 24.78 26.42 7.71
C VAL A 278 24.80 27.87 7.23
N ILE A 279 23.64 28.45 6.90
CA ILE A 279 23.50 29.84 6.46
C ILE A 279 24.04 30.80 7.51
N LYS A 280 23.70 30.59 8.79
CA LYS A 280 24.21 31.40 9.91
C LYS A 280 25.74 31.38 9.98
N THR A 281 26.36 30.20 9.82
CA THR A 281 27.82 30.07 9.83
C THR A 281 28.44 30.82 8.66
N PHE A 282 27.91 30.70 7.45
CA PHE A 282 28.39 31.46 6.30
C PHE A 282 28.22 32.97 6.48
N SER A 283 27.09 33.42 7.03
CA SER A 283 26.83 34.84 7.31
C SER A 283 27.83 35.43 8.30
N VAL A 284 28.15 34.71 9.38
CA VAL A 284 29.14 35.14 10.38
C VAL A 284 30.54 35.26 9.73
N VAL A 285 30.95 34.24 8.95
CA VAL A 285 32.23 34.27 8.23
C VAL A 285 32.29 35.41 7.22
N ALA A 286 31.21 35.64 6.46
CA ALA A 286 31.14 36.74 5.51
C ALA A 286 31.28 38.12 6.18
N VAL A 287 30.55 38.32 7.30
CA VAL A 287 30.62 39.57 8.07
C VAL A 287 32.04 39.78 8.66
N ALA A 288 32.66 38.71 9.19
CA ALA A 288 34.01 38.76 9.75
C ALA A 288 35.08 39.07 8.68
N LEU A 289 34.90 38.57 7.44
CA LEU A 289 35.88 38.82 6.35
C LEU A 289 35.62 40.13 5.59
N MET A 290 34.45 40.74 5.72
CA MET A 290 34.11 41.98 4.96
C MET A 290 35.03 43.20 5.31
N PRO A 291 35.29 43.55 6.59
CA PRO A 291 36.16 44.66 6.91
C PRO A 291 37.62 44.45 6.44
N PRO A 292 38.27 43.27 6.69
CA PRO A 292 39.62 43.03 6.14
C PRO A 292 39.69 43.14 4.62
N THR A 293 38.69 42.61 3.91
CA THR A 293 38.64 42.64 2.46
C THR A 293 38.48 44.06 1.93
N LEU A 294 37.64 44.88 2.60
CA LEU A 294 37.43 46.27 2.25
C LEU A 294 38.72 47.07 2.41
N ILE A 295 39.41 46.91 3.55
CA ILE A 295 40.69 47.57 3.83
C ILE A 295 41.73 47.16 2.80
N ALA A 296 41.91 45.85 2.54
CA ALA A 296 42.83 45.36 1.53
C ALA A 296 42.49 45.87 0.12
N SER A 297 41.21 46.03 -0.22
CA SER A 297 40.77 46.56 -1.51
C SER A 297 41.09 48.04 -1.64
N ILE A 298 40.89 48.86 -0.58
CA ILE A 298 41.20 50.30 -0.58
C ILE A 298 42.72 50.50 -0.79
N TYR A 299 43.53 49.80 0.00
CA TYR A 299 45.01 49.94 -0.14
C TYR A 299 45.58 49.22 -1.37
N GLY A 300 44.84 48.35 -2.00
CA GLY A 300 45.18 47.77 -3.31
C GLY A 300 44.79 48.58 -4.53
N MET A 301 44.18 49.77 -4.36
CA MET A 301 43.80 50.66 -5.47
C MET A 301 45.03 51.44 -5.98
N ASN A 302 45.11 51.62 -7.30
CA ASN A 302 46.23 52.34 -7.97
C ASN A 302 46.00 53.86 -7.98
N PHE A 303 45.76 54.46 -6.82
CA PHE A 303 45.71 55.92 -6.73
C PHE A 303 47.11 56.56 -6.69
N GLN A 304 47.33 57.68 -7.42
CA GLN A 304 48.62 58.38 -7.43
C GLN A 304 48.92 59.12 -6.12
N PHE A 305 47.88 59.40 -5.31
CA PHE A 305 48.03 60.12 -4.06
C PHE A 305 47.36 59.39 -2.95
N MET A 306 48.16 58.71 -2.13
CA MET A 306 47.72 57.93 -0.94
C MET A 306 48.67 58.20 0.22
N PRO A 307 48.34 59.22 1.09
CA PRO A 307 49.27 59.68 2.12
C PRO A 307 49.80 58.57 3.05
N GLU A 308 48.99 57.52 3.33
CA GLU A 308 49.33 56.44 4.22
C GLU A 308 50.44 55.50 3.68
N LEU A 309 50.69 55.54 2.33
CA LEU A 309 51.78 54.75 1.72
C LEU A 309 53.16 55.31 2.02
N GLU A 310 53.25 56.62 2.33
CA GLU A 310 54.51 57.29 2.68
C GLU A 310 54.82 57.14 4.22
N TRP A 311 53.91 56.63 5.00
CA TRP A 311 54.16 56.46 6.43
C TRP A 311 55.01 55.23 6.69
N GLY A 312 56.08 55.37 7.47
CA GLY A 312 56.93 54.24 7.88
C GLY A 312 56.20 53.14 8.70
N ILE A 313 55.02 53.48 9.27
CA ILE A 313 54.13 52.58 10.00
C ILE A 313 52.82 52.29 9.23
N GLY A 314 52.68 52.71 7.97
CA GLY A 314 51.47 52.53 7.17
C GLY A 314 51.05 51.09 7.01
N TYR A 315 51.97 50.19 6.70
CA TYR A 315 51.69 48.76 6.60
C TYR A 315 51.23 48.11 7.95
N PRO A 316 51.95 48.30 9.07
CA PRO A 316 51.45 47.85 10.37
C PRO A 316 50.10 48.41 10.76
N PHE A 317 49.82 49.68 10.43
CA PHE A 317 48.53 50.33 10.67
C PHE A 317 47.39 49.69 9.88
N ALA A 318 47.58 49.42 8.59
CA ALA A 318 46.63 48.74 7.75
C ALA A 318 46.33 47.31 8.29
N LEU A 319 47.35 46.55 8.71
CA LEU A 319 47.17 45.25 9.34
C LEU A 319 46.39 45.33 10.68
N ALA A 320 46.68 46.35 11.51
CA ALA A 320 45.96 46.53 12.75
C ALA A 320 44.45 46.86 12.51
N LEU A 321 44.14 47.68 11.51
CA LEU A 321 42.78 47.98 11.10
C LEU A 321 42.02 46.72 10.64
N THR A 322 42.68 45.82 9.91
CA THR A 322 42.06 44.55 9.49
C THR A 322 41.71 43.63 10.68
N GLN A 323 42.50 43.69 11.78
CA GLN A 323 42.26 42.91 12.98
C GLN A 323 41.25 43.56 13.95
N LEU A 324 41.18 44.87 14.01
CA LEU A 324 40.20 45.61 14.85
C LEU A 324 38.78 45.55 14.27
N GLY A 325 38.64 45.27 12.98
CA GLY A 325 37.36 45.09 12.30
C GLY A 325 36.73 43.70 12.44
N GLN A 326 37.37 42.76 13.11
CA GLN A 326 36.86 41.42 13.41
C GLN A 326 36.17 41.32 14.80
#